data_088e1def4f44feeebb27a9c573c766bf
#
_entry.id   088e1def4f44feeebb27a9c573c766bf
#
_cell.length_a   1.000
_cell.length_b   1.000
_cell.length_c   1.000
_cell.angle_alpha   90.00
_cell.angle_beta   90.00
_cell.angle_gamma   90.00
#
_symmetry.space_group_name_H-M   'P 1'
#
loop_
_entity.id
_entity.type
_entity.pdbx_description
1 polymer ?
#
loop_
_entity_poly.entity_id
_entity_poly.type
_entity_poly.pdbx_seq_one_letter_code
_entity_poly.pdbx_strand_id
1 'polypeptide(L)'
;MATLITLTFLTVLLGEQAGIRIQARIPSEGVSPYGPITVSFSEAVDASLAESAFSVQPEAEGKITWLDARTLQFVPSQPFARDAEYVIQFAAGALTSDGKTLKKTFQRAFQARTPLVAYLAMENGNIDLRATDVEGKSPRDLTDGRFSILNFAAAPNGEFIVFAVFNETGGIDLWRVGRNGKDERMILDCKADRCTTPAISPDGARVAYMRESYINEGFIQFGSPHLWLINLNTLQDGPVYEDPQILGLWPTWSPDGRILASYDSANRSIRLLDTSTGNESLLSSETGIPNTWSPDASLFLFTDLDVQGGIPYPVIRQAELGIDESSTIFGGLNQQGFNYGSLAWSPDGQHVILGISPEQNNTAQFLWMYDVSNLSGPMIADESGYTYSDPFWDPWGTMLVFQQIKLSDANNPEIGIWFSNGNTHRLLINGIMARWLP
;
A
#
# COMPACT_ATOMS: atom_id res chain seq x y z
N MET A 1 3.58 51.91 37.37
CA MET A 1 2.90 50.65 37.72
C MET A 1 1.48 50.55 37.14
N ALA A 2 0.65 51.60 37.18
CA ALA A 2 -0.71 51.58 36.61
C ALA A 2 -0.78 51.35 35.08
N THR A 3 0.18 51.86 34.30
CA THR A 3 0.25 51.67 32.85
C THR A 3 0.61 50.24 32.41
N LEU A 4 1.39 49.50 33.21
CA LEU A 4 1.75 48.12 32.91
C LEU A 4 0.56 47.17 33.18
N ILE A 5 -0.23 47.43 34.22
CA ILE A 5 -1.41 46.65 34.60
C ILE A 5 -2.55 46.87 33.57
N THR A 6 -2.72 48.09 33.04
CA THR A 6 -3.69 48.35 31.95
C THR A 6 -3.30 47.71 30.65
N LEU A 7 -1.99 47.63 30.31
CA LEU A 7 -1.54 46.94 29.07
C LEU A 7 -1.73 45.42 29.17
N THR A 8 -1.43 44.82 30.32
CA THR A 8 -1.66 43.38 30.57
C THR A 8 -3.17 43.04 30.59
N PHE A 9 -4.01 43.89 31.19
CA PHE A 9 -5.46 43.68 31.17
C PHE A 9 -6.06 43.83 29.75
N LEU A 10 -5.54 44.78 28.96
CA LEU A 10 -5.95 44.94 27.54
C LEU A 10 -5.51 43.81 26.67
N THR A 11 -4.32 43.24 26.88
CA THR A 11 -3.82 42.04 26.14
C THR A 11 -4.57 40.78 26.54
N VAL A 12 -4.99 40.61 27.79
CA VAL A 12 -5.82 39.50 28.25
C VAL A 12 -7.23 39.61 27.67
N LEU A 13 -7.86 40.81 27.72
CA LEU A 13 -9.18 41.05 27.12
C LEU A 13 -9.18 40.93 25.59
N LEU A 14 -8.10 41.28 24.91
CA LEU A 14 -7.96 41.11 23.47
C LEU A 14 -7.65 39.63 23.13
N GLY A 15 -6.97 38.89 24.01
CA GLY A 15 -6.73 37.46 23.90
C GLY A 15 -8.02 36.66 24.02
N GLU A 16 -8.92 37.00 24.97
CA GLU A 16 -10.23 36.35 25.12
C GLU A 16 -11.19 36.61 23.95
N GLN A 17 -10.97 37.68 23.19
CA GLN A 17 -11.73 37.98 21.96
C GLN A 17 -11.18 37.36 20.70
N ALA A 18 -10.00 36.72 20.72
CA ALA A 18 -9.44 36.00 19.60
C ALA A 18 -10.12 34.66 19.49
N GLY A 19 -11.13 34.53 18.63
CA GLY A 19 -11.80 33.25 18.37
C GLY A 19 -10.81 32.17 17.89
N ILE A 20 -11.24 30.89 17.93
CA ILE A 20 -10.46 29.76 17.47
C ILE A 20 -10.09 29.94 16.00
N ARG A 21 -8.83 29.68 15.67
CA ARG A 21 -8.32 29.65 14.30
C ARG A 21 -8.08 28.22 13.87
N ILE A 22 -8.39 27.93 12.59
CA ILE A 22 -8.23 26.62 11.97
C ILE A 22 -7.19 26.73 10.86
N GLN A 23 -6.36 25.71 10.74
CA GLN A 23 -5.43 25.51 9.63
C GLN A 23 -5.58 24.09 9.10
N ALA A 24 -5.89 23.97 7.81
CA ALA A 24 -5.87 22.69 7.12
C ALA A 24 -4.55 22.56 6.33
N ARG A 25 -3.89 21.43 6.50
CA ARG A 25 -2.66 21.11 5.78
C ARG A 25 -3.02 20.48 4.44
N ILE A 26 -3.06 21.28 3.38
CA ILE A 26 -3.30 20.86 2.00
C ILE A 26 -2.00 21.05 1.23
N PRO A 27 -1.35 19.99 0.72
CA PRO A 27 -0.18 20.09 -0.15
C PRO A 27 -0.50 20.81 -1.45
N SER A 28 0.49 21.48 -2.05
CA SER A 28 0.32 22.21 -3.32
C SER A 28 -0.01 21.33 -4.52
N GLU A 29 0.40 20.06 -4.47
CA GLU A 29 0.12 19.03 -5.49
C GLU A 29 -1.24 18.34 -5.31
N GLY A 30 -2.03 18.77 -4.30
CA GLY A 30 -3.28 18.11 -3.93
C GLY A 30 -3.13 17.11 -2.78
N VAL A 31 -4.25 16.54 -2.39
CA VAL A 31 -4.35 15.54 -1.31
C VAL A 31 -4.33 14.14 -1.90
N SER A 32 -3.72 13.17 -1.21
CA SER A 32 -3.86 11.76 -1.59
C SER A 32 -5.35 11.40 -1.75
N PRO A 33 -5.71 10.60 -2.76
CA PRO A 33 -7.08 10.09 -2.88
C PRO A 33 -7.60 9.41 -1.61
N TYR A 34 -6.73 8.78 -0.86
CA TYR A 34 -7.04 8.11 0.40
C TYR A 34 -6.83 9.00 1.65
N GLY A 35 -6.57 10.30 1.48
CA GLY A 35 -6.27 11.19 2.61
C GLY A 35 -4.93 10.86 3.27
N PRO A 36 -4.74 11.12 4.59
CA PRO A 36 -5.66 11.89 5.44
C PRO A 36 -5.63 13.40 5.17
N ILE A 37 -6.72 14.07 5.46
CA ILE A 37 -6.72 15.54 5.59
C ILE A 37 -6.48 15.88 7.05
N THR A 38 -5.39 16.59 7.33
CA THR A 38 -5.05 17.01 8.69
C THR A 38 -5.47 18.45 8.93
N VAL A 39 -6.23 18.68 10.01
CA VAL A 39 -6.71 19.98 10.44
C VAL A 39 -6.24 20.26 11.86
N SER A 40 -5.63 21.44 12.05
CA SER A 40 -5.12 21.87 13.35
C SER A 40 -5.88 23.11 13.84
N PHE A 41 -6.18 23.14 15.14
CA PHE A 41 -6.83 24.25 15.85
C PHE A 41 -5.81 24.99 16.67
N SER A 42 -5.99 26.31 16.82
CA SER A 42 -5.10 27.19 17.64
C SER A 42 -5.11 26.82 19.12
N GLU A 43 -6.15 26.17 19.60
CA GLU A 43 -6.34 25.73 20.99
C GLU A 43 -6.98 24.32 21.01
N ALA A 44 -7.00 23.70 22.20
CA ALA A 44 -7.74 22.44 22.40
C ALA A 44 -9.24 22.69 22.18
N VAL A 45 -9.90 21.80 21.48
CA VAL A 45 -11.33 21.86 21.17
C VAL A 45 -12.05 20.63 21.75
N ASP A 46 -13.36 20.75 21.89
CA ASP A 46 -14.22 19.61 22.19
C ASP A 46 -14.43 18.80 20.91
N ALA A 47 -14.05 17.51 20.92
CA ALA A 47 -14.10 16.64 19.77
C ALA A 47 -15.51 16.56 19.18
N SER A 48 -16.53 16.39 20.01
CA SER A 48 -17.92 16.26 19.59
C SER A 48 -18.46 17.51 18.92
N LEU A 49 -18.14 18.70 19.47
CA LEU A 49 -18.51 19.98 18.87
C LEU A 49 -17.79 20.24 17.55
N ALA A 50 -16.50 19.92 17.47
CA ALA A 50 -15.72 20.09 16.26
C ALA A 50 -16.16 19.12 15.14
N GLU A 51 -16.46 17.87 15.47
CA GLU A 51 -16.97 16.87 14.52
C GLU A 51 -18.36 17.27 13.98
N SER A 52 -19.25 17.79 14.84
CA SER A 52 -20.56 18.26 14.40
C SER A 52 -20.50 19.51 13.51
N ALA A 53 -19.44 20.31 13.62
CA ALA A 53 -19.20 21.47 12.78
C ALA A 53 -18.47 21.15 11.46
N PHE A 54 -17.88 19.95 11.35
CA PHE A 54 -17.10 19.52 10.20
C PHE A 54 -17.97 18.98 9.07
N SER A 55 -17.61 19.30 7.84
CA SER A 55 -18.18 18.69 6.64
C SER A 55 -17.21 18.75 5.47
N VAL A 56 -17.42 17.86 4.48
CA VAL A 56 -16.72 17.84 3.20
C VAL A 56 -17.75 17.98 2.09
N GLN A 57 -17.49 18.81 1.09
CA GLN A 57 -18.37 19.04 -0.06
C GLN A 57 -17.56 18.94 -1.37
N PRO A 58 -17.98 18.15 -2.39
CA PRO A 58 -19.09 17.19 -2.35
C PRO A 58 -19.02 16.25 -1.14
N GLU A 59 -20.16 15.72 -0.72
CA GLU A 59 -20.22 14.82 0.45
C GLU A 59 -19.26 13.63 0.28
N ALA A 60 -18.43 13.41 1.28
CA ALA A 60 -17.52 12.30 1.35
C ALA A 60 -17.62 11.67 2.74
N GLU A 61 -18.05 10.42 2.79
CA GLU A 61 -18.03 9.63 4.01
C GLU A 61 -16.59 9.31 4.42
N GLY A 62 -16.34 9.23 5.71
CA GLY A 62 -15.00 8.93 6.21
C GLY A 62 -14.93 8.86 7.73
N LYS A 63 -13.75 8.48 8.19
CA LYS A 63 -13.44 8.36 9.62
C LYS A 63 -12.68 9.57 10.10
N ILE A 64 -13.14 10.15 11.21
CA ILE A 64 -12.41 11.18 11.95
C ILE A 64 -11.58 10.51 13.05
N THR A 65 -10.32 10.90 13.16
CA THR A 65 -9.40 10.46 14.21
C THR A 65 -8.72 11.69 14.83
N TRP A 66 -8.65 11.76 16.14
CA TRP A 66 -7.94 12.80 16.86
C TRP A 66 -6.53 12.33 17.21
N LEU A 67 -5.52 13.06 16.73
CA LEU A 67 -4.11 12.81 17.07
C LEU A 67 -3.77 13.37 18.46
N ASP A 68 -4.39 14.51 18.78
CA ASP A 68 -4.32 15.19 20.07
C ASP A 68 -5.54 16.11 20.23
N ALA A 69 -5.63 16.84 21.34
CA ALA A 69 -6.75 17.76 21.62
C ALA A 69 -6.89 18.94 20.62
N ARG A 70 -5.97 19.09 19.67
CA ARG A 70 -5.91 20.20 18.70
C ARG A 70 -5.79 19.75 17.26
N THR A 71 -5.64 18.46 17.01
CA THR A 71 -5.35 17.96 15.65
C THR A 71 -6.28 16.83 15.30
N LEU A 72 -7.08 17.06 14.29
CA LEU A 72 -8.02 16.11 13.69
C LEU A 72 -7.47 15.63 12.35
N GLN A 73 -7.65 14.34 12.06
CA GLN A 73 -7.47 13.75 10.75
C GLN A 73 -8.79 13.19 10.23
N PHE A 74 -9.11 13.49 8.97
CA PHE A 74 -10.20 12.90 8.22
C PHE A 74 -9.63 11.96 7.15
N VAL A 75 -10.07 10.70 7.17
CA VAL A 75 -9.72 9.68 6.18
C VAL A 75 -11.00 9.28 5.45
N PRO A 76 -11.11 9.48 4.13
CA PRO A 76 -12.31 9.11 3.39
C PRO A 76 -12.47 7.59 3.33
N SER A 77 -13.70 7.11 3.37
CA SER A 77 -14.04 5.68 3.24
C SER A 77 -13.89 5.17 1.79
N GLN A 78 -14.00 6.08 0.83
CA GLN A 78 -13.74 5.85 -0.60
C GLN A 78 -12.75 6.90 -1.10
N PRO A 79 -11.93 6.61 -2.10
CA PRO A 79 -11.00 7.60 -2.65
C PRO A 79 -11.74 8.86 -3.10
N PHE A 80 -11.18 10.03 -2.81
CA PHE A 80 -11.68 11.28 -3.40
C PHE A 80 -11.68 11.15 -4.93
N ALA A 81 -12.78 11.54 -5.56
CA ALA A 81 -12.94 11.42 -7.00
C ALA A 81 -11.86 12.22 -7.75
N ARG A 82 -11.35 11.61 -8.81
CA ARG A 82 -10.41 12.26 -9.72
C ARG A 82 -11.08 13.46 -10.38
N ASP A 83 -10.34 14.54 -10.53
CA ASP A 83 -10.79 15.79 -11.18
C ASP A 83 -11.96 16.53 -10.49
N ALA A 84 -12.33 16.12 -9.27
CA ALA A 84 -13.31 16.84 -8.45
C ALA A 84 -12.62 17.82 -7.48
N GLU A 85 -13.19 19.01 -7.35
CA GLU A 85 -12.82 19.94 -6.30
C GLU A 85 -13.68 19.69 -5.06
N TYR A 86 -13.02 19.51 -3.93
CA TYR A 86 -13.64 19.34 -2.61
C TYR A 86 -13.39 20.56 -1.74
N VAL A 87 -14.30 20.82 -0.81
CA VAL A 87 -14.15 21.85 0.21
C VAL A 87 -14.34 21.21 1.57
N ILE A 88 -13.32 21.25 2.43
CA ILE A 88 -13.53 21.01 3.86
C ILE A 88 -14.07 22.27 4.49
N GLN A 89 -15.03 22.10 5.40
CA GLN A 89 -15.69 23.19 6.09
C GLN A 89 -15.83 22.89 7.58
N PHE A 90 -15.65 23.94 8.39
CA PHE A 90 -16.11 24.00 9.79
C PHE A 90 -17.08 25.13 9.91
N ALA A 91 -18.29 24.85 10.32
CA ALA A 91 -19.33 25.87 10.55
C ALA A 91 -18.94 26.79 11.72
N ALA A 92 -19.27 28.06 11.60
CA ALA A 92 -19.11 29.01 12.70
C ALA A 92 -19.95 28.60 13.92
N GLY A 93 -19.39 28.68 15.12
CA GLY A 93 -20.06 28.27 16.35
C GLY A 93 -19.10 27.92 17.48
N ALA A 94 -19.64 27.43 18.59
CA ALA A 94 -18.83 26.97 19.72
C ALA A 94 -18.06 25.68 19.36
N LEU A 95 -16.75 25.66 19.66
CA LEU A 95 -15.88 24.51 19.47
C LEU A 95 -15.25 24.04 20.80
N THR A 96 -15.54 24.68 21.90
CA THR A 96 -15.06 24.30 23.24
C THR A 96 -16.20 24.28 24.23
N SER A 97 -16.11 23.49 25.28
CA SER A 97 -17.10 23.38 26.34
C SER A 97 -17.25 24.67 27.18
N ASP A 98 -16.22 25.52 27.20
CA ASP A 98 -16.24 26.86 27.85
C ASP A 98 -16.78 27.96 26.91
N GLY A 99 -17.30 27.59 25.73
CA GLY A 99 -18.00 28.48 24.80
C GLY A 99 -17.14 29.33 23.88
N LYS A 100 -15.83 29.00 23.73
CA LYS A 100 -15.01 29.64 22.70
C LYS A 100 -15.48 29.29 21.32
N THR A 101 -15.53 30.24 20.42
CA THR A 101 -16.18 30.08 19.11
C THR A 101 -15.23 30.25 17.95
N LEU A 102 -15.53 29.53 16.89
CA LEU A 102 -15.10 29.86 15.53
C LEU A 102 -15.99 31.03 15.03
N LYS A 103 -15.43 32.21 14.89
CA LYS A 103 -16.22 33.43 14.57
C LYS A 103 -16.80 33.47 13.16
N LYS A 104 -16.14 32.77 12.22
CA LYS A 104 -16.56 32.65 10.82
C LYS A 104 -16.36 31.22 10.36
N THR A 105 -17.25 30.75 9.51
CA THR A 105 -17.08 29.47 8.82
C THR A 105 -15.70 29.41 8.18
N PHE A 106 -14.94 28.36 8.51
CA PHE A 106 -13.67 28.03 7.84
C PHE A 106 -13.98 27.19 6.63
N GLN A 107 -13.34 27.48 5.51
CA GLN A 107 -13.42 26.69 4.29
C GLN A 107 -12.05 26.56 3.64
N ARG A 108 -11.74 25.39 3.12
CA ARG A 108 -10.52 25.14 2.37
C ARG A 108 -10.79 24.18 1.21
N ALA A 109 -10.58 24.66 -0.01
CA ALA A 109 -10.68 23.84 -1.21
C ALA A 109 -9.44 22.98 -1.40
N PHE A 110 -9.62 21.79 -1.97
CA PHE A 110 -8.57 20.86 -2.38
C PHE A 110 -9.06 19.96 -3.52
N GLN A 111 -8.12 19.30 -4.17
CA GLN A 111 -8.39 18.27 -5.18
C GLN A 111 -7.57 17.02 -4.83
N ALA A 112 -8.04 15.85 -5.27
CA ALA A 112 -7.19 14.65 -5.27
C ALA A 112 -6.02 14.87 -6.24
N ARG A 113 -4.82 14.55 -5.78
CA ARG A 113 -3.63 14.69 -6.64
C ARG A 113 -3.59 13.62 -7.71
N THR A 114 -2.90 13.90 -8.81
CA THR A 114 -2.64 12.92 -9.85
C THR A 114 -1.67 11.85 -9.32
N PRO A 115 -1.99 10.55 -9.47
CA PRO A 115 -1.12 9.50 -9.04
C PRO A 115 0.13 9.43 -9.92
N LEU A 116 1.23 8.98 -9.33
CA LEU A 116 2.46 8.63 -10.05
C LEU A 116 2.62 7.11 -10.04
N VAL A 117 3.46 6.62 -10.93
CA VAL A 117 3.92 5.23 -10.94
C VAL A 117 5.38 5.22 -10.50
N ALA A 118 5.64 4.62 -9.33
CA ALA A 118 6.99 4.32 -8.87
C ALA A 118 7.47 3.01 -9.49
N TYR A 119 8.76 2.93 -9.82
CA TYR A 119 9.35 1.75 -10.45
C TYR A 119 10.86 1.70 -10.21
N LEU A 120 11.44 0.52 -10.38
CA LEU A 120 12.89 0.35 -10.41
C LEU A 120 13.40 0.47 -11.85
N ALA A 121 14.30 1.41 -12.07
CA ALA A 121 15.02 1.61 -13.33
C ALA A 121 16.38 0.94 -13.26
N MET A 122 16.74 0.21 -14.32
CA MET A 122 18.05 -0.43 -14.45
C MET A 122 18.90 0.40 -15.39
N GLU A 123 19.89 1.11 -14.86
CA GLU A 123 20.80 1.94 -15.64
C GLU A 123 22.26 1.72 -15.20
N ASN A 124 23.16 1.51 -16.16
CA ASN A 124 24.61 1.38 -15.93
C ASN A 124 25.01 0.33 -14.86
N GLY A 125 24.17 -0.70 -14.66
CA GLY A 125 24.39 -1.76 -13.67
C GLY A 125 23.89 -1.43 -12.26
N ASN A 126 23.32 -0.25 -12.04
CA ASN A 126 22.62 0.13 -10.82
C ASN A 126 21.12 -0.02 -10.98
N ILE A 127 20.42 -0.23 -9.86
CA ILE A 127 18.96 -0.31 -9.80
C ILE A 127 18.50 0.80 -8.86
N ASP A 128 17.82 1.78 -9.45
CA ASP A 128 17.36 2.98 -8.76
C ASP A 128 15.86 3.11 -8.74
N LEU A 129 15.34 3.77 -7.71
CA LEU A 129 13.93 4.05 -7.57
C LEU A 129 13.56 5.36 -8.28
N ARG A 130 12.62 5.27 -9.20
CA ARG A 130 12.09 6.40 -9.97
C ARG A 130 10.57 6.47 -9.88
N ALA A 131 10.03 7.60 -10.27
CA ALA A 131 8.59 7.78 -10.50
C ALA A 131 8.33 8.49 -11.82
N THR A 132 7.19 8.20 -12.43
CA THR A 132 6.73 8.87 -13.65
C THR A 132 5.24 9.19 -13.55
N ASP A 133 4.75 10.09 -14.40
CA ASP A 133 3.32 10.29 -14.62
C ASP A 133 2.70 9.10 -15.37
N VAL A 134 1.38 9.06 -15.43
CA VAL A 134 0.62 8.00 -16.12
C VAL A 134 0.84 7.97 -17.64
N GLU A 135 1.52 8.97 -18.20
CA GLU A 135 1.88 9.02 -19.60
C GLU A 135 3.33 8.58 -19.87
N GLY A 136 4.14 8.39 -18.83
CA GLY A 136 5.55 8.03 -18.94
C GLY A 136 6.44 9.18 -19.42
N LYS A 137 5.93 10.42 -19.44
CA LYS A 137 6.62 11.58 -20.01
C LYS A 137 7.49 12.36 -19.06
N SER A 138 7.29 12.20 -17.76
CA SER A 138 7.98 12.98 -16.73
C SER A 138 8.67 12.09 -15.70
N PRO A 139 9.60 11.21 -16.13
CA PRO A 139 10.36 10.39 -15.20
C PRO A 139 11.24 11.26 -14.32
N ARG A 140 11.30 10.94 -13.02
CA ARG A 140 12.14 11.62 -12.04
C ARG A 140 12.78 10.63 -11.08
N ASP A 141 13.99 10.91 -10.66
CA ASP A 141 14.68 10.12 -9.66
C ASP A 141 14.07 10.37 -8.28
N LEU A 142 13.84 9.31 -7.53
CA LEU A 142 13.47 9.35 -6.12
C LEU A 142 14.66 9.04 -5.24
N THR A 143 15.67 8.33 -5.77
CA THR A 143 16.98 8.08 -5.15
C THR A 143 18.10 8.60 -6.04
N ASP A 144 19.32 8.75 -5.53
CA ASP A 144 20.43 9.48 -6.18
C ASP A 144 21.44 8.58 -6.90
N GLY A 145 21.10 7.36 -7.23
CA GLY A 145 21.95 6.44 -7.99
C GLY A 145 23.05 5.73 -7.19
N ARG A 146 23.14 5.97 -5.88
CA ARG A 146 24.15 5.34 -5.01
C ARG A 146 23.77 3.95 -4.51
N PHE A 147 22.51 3.59 -4.69
CA PHE A 147 21.95 2.35 -4.18
C PHE A 147 21.93 1.24 -5.23
N SER A 148 21.89 -0.01 -4.75
CA SER A 148 21.43 -1.16 -5.51
C SER A 148 20.18 -1.70 -4.82
N ILE A 149 19.02 -1.27 -5.30
CA ILE A 149 17.74 -1.53 -4.66
C ILE A 149 17.23 -2.91 -5.10
N LEU A 150 16.89 -3.76 -4.12
CA LEU A 150 16.39 -5.11 -4.38
C LEU A 150 14.87 -5.10 -4.64
N ASN A 151 14.11 -4.45 -3.76
CA ASN A 151 12.65 -4.35 -3.85
C ASN A 151 12.15 -3.15 -3.04
N PHE A 152 10.88 -2.80 -3.22
CA PHE A 152 10.27 -1.70 -2.50
C PHE A 152 8.76 -1.90 -2.29
N ALA A 153 8.20 -1.12 -1.37
CA ALA A 153 6.76 -0.95 -1.18
C ALA A 153 6.41 0.53 -1.14
N ALA A 154 5.34 0.90 -1.81
CA ALA A 154 4.75 2.24 -1.74
C ALA A 154 3.74 2.31 -0.58
N ALA A 155 3.75 3.40 0.17
CA ALA A 155 2.72 3.63 1.18
C ALA A 155 1.34 3.75 0.50
N PRO A 156 0.27 3.17 1.05
CA PRO A 156 -1.07 3.20 0.43
C PRO A 156 -1.59 4.60 0.16
N ASN A 157 -1.20 5.59 0.98
CA ASN A 157 -1.51 7.00 0.77
C ASN A 157 -0.55 7.71 -0.20
N GLY A 158 0.46 7.01 -0.75
CA GLY A 158 1.43 7.54 -1.69
C GLY A 158 2.40 8.59 -1.15
N GLU A 159 2.51 8.78 0.17
CA GLU A 159 3.38 9.82 0.76
C GLU A 159 4.86 9.44 0.79
N PHE A 160 5.17 8.15 0.84
CA PHE A 160 6.53 7.66 0.91
C PHE A 160 6.66 6.23 0.36
N ILE A 161 7.89 5.81 0.19
CA ILE A 161 8.28 4.48 -0.23
C ILE A 161 9.29 3.93 0.79
N VAL A 162 9.18 2.65 1.11
CA VAL A 162 10.19 1.88 1.84
C VAL A 162 10.86 0.93 0.86
N PHE A 163 12.19 0.88 0.86
CA PHE A 163 12.97 0.06 -0.07
C PHE A 163 14.11 -0.66 0.62
N ALA A 164 14.45 -1.83 0.09
CA ALA A 164 15.51 -2.70 0.56
C ALA A 164 16.77 -2.52 -0.28
N VAL A 165 17.91 -2.31 0.36
CA VAL A 165 19.17 -1.91 -0.26
C VAL A 165 20.33 -2.76 0.25
N PHE A 166 21.19 -3.23 -0.65
CA PHE A 166 22.44 -3.87 -0.26
C PHE A 166 23.36 -2.90 0.46
N ASN A 167 23.88 -3.32 1.61
CA ASN A 167 24.84 -2.55 2.41
C ASN A 167 26.28 -3.04 2.20
N GLU A 168 27.26 -2.31 2.76
CA GLU A 168 28.68 -2.62 2.62
C GLU A 168 29.10 -3.95 3.25
N THR A 169 28.33 -4.49 4.18
CA THR A 169 28.62 -5.76 4.86
C THR A 169 28.07 -6.98 4.13
N GLY A 170 27.34 -6.78 3.01
CA GLY A 170 26.66 -7.82 2.24
C GLY A 170 25.28 -8.20 2.80
N GLY A 171 24.81 -7.50 3.82
CA GLY A 171 23.44 -7.54 4.29
C GLY A 171 22.53 -6.63 3.46
N ILE A 172 21.28 -6.49 3.90
CA ILE A 172 20.27 -5.66 3.26
C ILE A 172 19.54 -4.84 4.31
N ASP A 173 19.60 -3.52 4.18
CA ASP A 173 18.96 -2.55 5.07
C ASP A 173 17.65 -2.04 4.49
N LEU A 174 16.78 -1.51 5.38
CA LEU A 174 15.56 -0.82 4.96
C LEU A 174 15.74 0.69 5.04
N TRP A 175 15.39 1.35 3.95
CA TRP A 175 15.40 2.79 3.79
C TRP A 175 14.01 3.32 3.46
N ARG A 176 13.82 4.62 3.67
CA ARG A 176 12.61 5.34 3.30
C ARG A 176 12.95 6.58 2.52
N VAL A 177 12.12 6.90 1.51
CA VAL A 177 12.14 8.17 0.77
C VAL A 177 10.73 8.70 0.61
N GLY A 178 10.56 10.02 0.63
CA GLY A 178 9.29 10.66 0.36
C GLY A 178 8.90 10.59 -1.13
N ARG A 179 7.62 10.76 -1.43
CA ARG A 179 7.05 10.81 -2.79
C ARG A 179 7.82 11.74 -3.74
N ASN A 180 8.38 12.81 -3.22
CA ASN A 180 9.09 13.84 -3.98
C ASN A 180 10.61 13.64 -4.04
N GLY A 181 11.13 12.48 -3.61
CA GLY A 181 12.56 12.19 -3.53
C GLY A 181 13.27 12.87 -2.35
N LYS A 182 12.52 13.46 -1.41
CA LYS A 182 13.09 14.07 -0.19
C LYS A 182 12.91 13.16 1.02
N ASP A 183 13.51 13.57 2.14
CA ASP A 183 13.44 12.84 3.42
C ASP A 183 13.95 11.39 3.32
N GLU A 184 14.93 11.18 2.44
CA GLU A 184 15.63 9.90 2.32
C GLU A 184 16.40 9.63 3.60
N ARG A 185 16.15 8.46 4.19
CA ARG A 185 16.85 8.01 5.41
C ARG A 185 16.77 6.51 5.61
N MET A 186 17.76 5.97 6.26
CA MET A 186 17.72 4.60 6.80
C MET A 186 16.67 4.53 7.92
N ILE A 187 15.82 3.52 7.88
CA ILE A 187 14.84 3.23 8.94
C ILE A 187 15.23 1.99 9.75
N LEU A 188 16.05 1.10 9.18
CA LEU A 188 16.55 -0.09 9.86
C LEU A 188 17.92 -0.48 9.30
N ASP A 189 18.92 -0.55 10.17
CA ASP A 189 20.24 -1.10 9.92
C ASP A 189 20.26 -2.58 10.29
N CYS A 190 20.22 -3.47 9.31
CA CYS A 190 20.18 -4.93 9.51
C CYS A 190 21.57 -5.56 9.64
N LYS A 191 22.64 -4.76 9.55
CA LYS A 191 24.03 -5.25 9.65
C LYS A 191 24.35 -6.27 8.54
N ALA A 192 24.76 -7.48 8.96
CA ALA A 192 25.01 -8.58 8.05
C ALA A 192 23.73 -9.38 7.68
N ASP A 193 22.60 -9.17 8.38
CA ASP A 193 21.34 -9.81 8.08
C ASP A 193 20.71 -9.24 6.81
N ARG A 194 19.74 -9.96 6.22
CA ARG A 194 18.96 -9.48 5.07
C ARG A 194 17.55 -9.14 5.49
N CYS A 195 17.18 -7.86 5.38
CA CYS A 195 15.84 -7.34 5.58
C CYS A 195 15.23 -7.00 4.22
N THR A 196 14.21 -7.75 3.80
CA THR A 196 13.68 -7.70 2.43
C THR A 196 12.15 -7.71 2.42
N THR A 197 11.56 -7.54 1.25
CA THR A 197 10.11 -7.60 1.00
C THR A 197 9.28 -6.77 1.98
N PRO A 198 9.53 -5.45 2.09
CA PRO A 198 8.75 -4.59 2.97
C PRO A 198 7.28 -4.56 2.54
N ALA A 199 6.36 -4.59 3.53
CA ALA A 199 4.93 -4.39 3.34
C ALA A 199 4.45 -3.33 4.33
N ILE A 200 3.98 -2.20 3.82
CA ILE A 200 3.56 -1.05 4.63
C ILE A 200 2.10 -1.24 5.04
N SER A 201 1.79 -1.07 6.33
CA SER A 201 0.41 -1.10 6.81
C SER A 201 -0.44 0.03 6.19
N PRO A 202 -1.76 -0.14 6.02
CA PRO A 202 -2.62 0.87 5.40
C PRO A 202 -2.62 2.23 6.09
N ASP A 203 -2.38 2.28 7.40
CA ASP A 203 -2.21 3.51 8.16
C ASP A 203 -0.84 4.18 7.99
N GLY A 204 0.10 3.51 7.30
CA GLY A 204 1.47 3.99 7.09
C GLY A 204 2.35 4.00 8.34
N ALA A 205 1.92 3.38 9.44
CA ALA A 205 2.62 3.44 10.73
C ALA A 205 3.58 2.26 10.96
N ARG A 206 3.37 1.13 10.29
CA ARG A 206 4.14 -0.10 10.48
C ARG A 206 4.64 -0.65 9.15
N VAL A 207 5.77 -1.36 9.17
CA VAL A 207 6.28 -2.14 8.02
C VAL A 207 6.56 -3.55 8.50
N ALA A 208 5.89 -4.52 7.88
CA ALA A 208 6.25 -5.91 7.99
C ALA A 208 7.34 -6.23 6.94
N TYR A 209 8.30 -7.07 7.30
CA TYR A 209 9.40 -7.42 6.42
C TYR A 209 9.96 -8.82 6.75
N MET A 210 10.63 -9.41 5.77
CA MET A 210 11.35 -10.66 5.96
C MET A 210 12.76 -10.36 6.49
N ARG A 211 13.23 -11.15 7.48
CA ARG A 211 14.60 -11.10 7.98
C ARG A 211 15.23 -12.47 7.94
N GLU A 212 16.39 -12.56 7.29
CA GLU A 212 17.25 -13.74 7.24
C GLU A 212 18.54 -13.40 8.02
N SER A 213 18.79 -14.15 9.10
CA SER A 213 19.98 -13.93 9.93
C SER A 213 21.23 -14.44 9.23
N TYR A 214 22.31 -13.67 9.26
CA TYR A 214 23.63 -14.08 8.77
C TYR A 214 24.22 -15.17 9.65
N ILE A 215 24.69 -16.24 9.02
CA ILE A 215 25.35 -17.38 9.68
C ILE A 215 26.83 -17.40 9.27
N ASN A 216 27.72 -17.25 10.25
CA ASN A 216 29.17 -17.24 10.01
C ASN A 216 29.79 -18.60 10.31
N GLU A 217 29.73 -19.51 9.35
CA GLU A 217 30.33 -20.85 9.44
C GLU A 217 31.46 -21.06 8.43
N GLY A 218 32.19 -19.98 8.10
CA GLY A 218 33.33 -20.03 7.14
C GLY A 218 32.94 -19.78 5.68
N PHE A 219 31.67 -19.67 5.36
CA PHE A 219 31.13 -19.20 4.07
C PHE A 219 29.87 -18.37 4.32
N ILE A 220 29.50 -17.54 3.34
CA ILE A 220 28.34 -16.69 3.45
C ILE A 220 27.08 -17.56 3.35
N GLN A 221 26.32 -17.63 4.44
CA GLN A 221 25.04 -18.33 4.52
C GLN A 221 24.02 -17.49 5.28
N PHE A 222 22.76 -17.63 4.94
CA PHE A 222 21.64 -17.00 5.62
C PHE A 222 20.71 -18.08 6.18
N GLY A 223 20.12 -17.80 7.33
CA GLY A 223 19.10 -18.63 7.96
C GLY A 223 17.77 -18.56 7.21
N SER A 224 16.80 -19.32 7.70
CA SER A 224 15.43 -19.25 7.15
C SER A 224 14.81 -17.89 7.43
N PRO A 225 13.94 -17.39 6.53
CA PRO A 225 13.29 -16.08 6.70
C PRO A 225 12.25 -16.10 7.82
N HIS A 226 12.27 -15.09 8.65
CA HIS A 226 11.29 -14.83 9.71
C HIS A 226 10.59 -13.52 9.46
N LEU A 227 9.34 -13.43 9.91
CA LEU A 227 8.54 -12.22 9.79
C LEU A 227 8.86 -11.27 10.95
N TRP A 228 9.18 -10.04 10.61
CA TRP A 228 9.48 -8.95 11.54
C TRP A 228 8.59 -7.76 11.28
N LEU A 229 8.42 -6.91 12.29
CA LEU A 229 7.61 -5.70 12.23
C LEU A 229 8.40 -4.53 12.81
N ILE A 230 8.46 -3.42 12.08
CA ILE A 230 9.00 -2.16 12.56
C ILE A 230 7.90 -1.10 12.66
N ASN A 231 7.89 -0.35 13.76
CA ASN A 231 7.05 0.85 13.91
C ASN A 231 7.79 2.07 13.38
N LEU A 232 7.25 2.73 12.36
CA LEU A 232 7.91 3.87 11.69
C LEU A 232 7.96 5.16 12.53
N ASN A 233 7.15 5.27 13.58
CA ASN A 233 7.16 6.44 14.48
C ASN A 233 8.25 6.34 15.55
N THR A 234 8.50 5.12 16.06
CA THR A 234 9.48 4.88 17.13
C THR A 234 10.76 4.25 16.64
N LEU A 235 10.78 3.68 15.43
CA LEU A 235 11.84 2.87 14.83
C LEU A 235 12.20 1.63 15.67
N GLN A 236 11.27 1.17 16.52
CA GLN A 236 11.41 -0.08 17.23
C GLN A 236 10.96 -1.23 16.34
N ASP A 237 11.78 -2.26 16.23
CA ASP A 237 11.50 -3.47 15.48
C ASP A 237 11.53 -4.70 16.37
N GLY A 238 10.92 -5.78 15.93
CA GLY A 238 10.88 -7.06 16.61
C GLY A 238 10.28 -8.16 15.77
N PRO A 239 10.52 -9.44 16.12
CA PRO A 239 9.89 -10.57 15.44
C PRO A 239 8.38 -10.55 15.68
N VAL A 240 7.62 -10.96 14.67
CA VAL A 240 6.15 -11.11 14.79
C VAL A 240 5.81 -12.35 15.62
N TYR A 241 6.61 -13.41 15.50
CA TYR A 241 6.47 -14.66 16.23
C TYR A 241 7.69 -14.88 17.14
N GLU A 242 7.44 -15.27 18.39
CA GLU A 242 8.51 -15.62 19.35
C GLU A 242 9.08 -17.03 19.07
N ASP A 243 8.26 -17.92 18.48
CA ASP A 243 8.69 -19.28 18.13
C ASP A 243 9.57 -19.24 16.86
N PRO A 244 10.86 -19.62 16.96
CA PRO A 244 11.78 -19.60 15.82
C PRO A 244 11.50 -20.70 14.79
N GLN A 245 10.56 -21.60 15.03
CA GLN A 245 10.12 -22.60 14.06
C GLN A 245 9.07 -22.04 13.09
N ILE A 246 8.43 -20.92 13.42
CA ILE A 246 7.48 -20.24 12.55
C ILE A 246 8.25 -19.37 11.57
N LEU A 247 8.22 -19.77 10.29
CA LEU A 247 8.82 -18.99 9.21
C LEU A 247 7.83 -17.95 8.70
N GLY A 248 8.33 -16.92 8.00
CA GLY A 248 7.48 -15.85 7.51
C GLY A 248 8.00 -15.27 6.20
N LEU A 249 7.28 -15.55 5.10
CA LEU A 249 7.60 -15.07 3.77
C LEU A 249 6.46 -14.18 3.24
N TRP A 250 6.81 -13.22 2.40
CA TRP A 250 5.90 -12.41 1.59
C TRP A 250 4.75 -11.77 2.39
N PRO A 251 5.06 -10.93 3.38
CA PRO A 251 4.03 -10.28 4.17
C PRO A 251 3.10 -9.42 3.32
N THR A 252 1.79 -9.47 3.60
CA THR A 252 0.80 -8.58 3.02
C THR A 252 -0.27 -8.20 4.03
N TRP A 253 -0.68 -6.93 4.04
CA TRP A 253 -1.71 -6.41 4.93
C TRP A 253 -3.08 -6.47 4.31
N SER A 254 -4.11 -6.77 5.11
CA SER A 254 -5.50 -6.51 4.72
C SER A 254 -5.73 -5.00 4.55
N PRO A 255 -6.66 -4.57 3.69
CA PRO A 255 -6.94 -3.15 3.44
C PRO A 255 -7.33 -2.35 4.68
N ASP A 256 -7.95 -2.99 5.68
CA ASP A 256 -8.30 -2.39 6.97
C ASP A 256 -7.13 -2.32 7.97
N GLY A 257 -5.98 -2.92 7.63
CA GLY A 257 -4.76 -2.95 8.46
C GLY A 257 -4.84 -3.85 9.68
N ARG A 258 -5.88 -4.68 9.81
CA ARG A 258 -6.08 -5.56 10.95
C ARG A 258 -5.33 -6.87 10.80
N ILE A 259 -5.35 -7.47 9.61
CA ILE A 259 -4.75 -8.77 9.35
C ILE A 259 -3.41 -8.62 8.63
N LEU A 260 -2.41 -9.33 9.12
CA LEU A 260 -1.13 -9.53 8.43
C LEU A 260 -1.06 -10.97 7.95
N ALA A 261 -1.08 -11.15 6.63
CA ALA A 261 -0.88 -12.45 6.00
C ALA A 261 0.60 -12.69 5.71
N SER A 262 1.07 -13.93 5.90
CA SER A 262 2.40 -14.38 5.51
C SER A 262 2.41 -15.88 5.26
N TYR A 263 3.39 -16.37 4.51
CA TYR A 263 3.55 -17.80 4.31
C TYR A 263 4.55 -18.41 5.29
N ASP A 264 4.11 -19.44 5.99
CA ASP A 264 4.95 -20.29 6.82
C ASP A 264 5.32 -21.55 6.04
N SER A 265 6.51 -21.55 5.44
CA SER A 265 6.99 -22.66 4.60
C SER A 265 7.32 -23.92 5.40
N ALA A 266 7.57 -23.81 6.72
CA ALA A 266 7.78 -24.97 7.59
C ALA A 266 6.49 -25.78 7.76
N ASN A 267 5.36 -25.10 7.88
CA ASN A 267 4.04 -25.71 8.10
C ASN A 267 3.17 -25.75 6.82
N ARG A 268 3.68 -25.32 5.66
CA ARG A 268 2.93 -25.22 4.40
C ARG A 268 1.57 -24.55 4.58
N SER A 269 1.58 -23.40 5.20
CA SER A 269 0.36 -22.66 5.49
C SER A 269 0.53 -21.17 5.28
N ILE A 270 -0.53 -20.52 4.83
CA ILE A 270 -0.65 -19.06 4.91
C ILE A 270 -1.23 -18.76 6.29
N ARG A 271 -0.50 -17.95 7.07
CA ARG A 271 -0.93 -17.44 8.37
C ARG A 271 -1.64 -16.11 8.20
N LEU A 272 -2.82 -15.97 8.76
CA LEU A 272 -3.59 -14.75 8.84
C LEU A 272 -3.61 -14.28 10.30
N LEU A 273 -2.68 -13.41 10.68
CA LEU A 273 -2.54 -12.89 12.04
C LEU A 273 -3.39 -11.63 12.22
N ASP A 274 -4.37 -11.66 13.13
CA ASP A 274 -5.04 -10.46 13.62
C ASP A 274 -4.10 -9.71 14.58
N THR A 275 -3.51 -8.62 14.12
CA THR A 275 -2.50 -7.86 14.88
C THR A 275 -3.08 -7.11 16.08
N SER A 276 -4.40 -7.01 16.20
CA SER A 276 -5.08 -6.35 17.32
C SER A 276 -5.38 -7.31 18.48
N THR A 277 -5.66 -8.58 18.17
CA THR A 277 -6.04 -9.60 19.14
C THR A 277 -4.96 -10.66 19.37
N GLY A 278 -4.04 -10.82 18.40
CA GLY A 278 -3.06 -11.91 18.37
C GLY A 278 -3.63 -13.26 17.93
N ASN A 279 -4.90 -13.30 17.49
CA ASN A 279 -5.50 -14.53 16.97
C ASN A 279 -4.99 -14.84 15.57
N GLU A 280 -4.88 -16.12 15.25
CA GLU A 280 -4.41 -16.61 13.96
C GLU A 280 -5.41 -17.57 13.33
N SER A 281 -5.51 -17.49 12.00
CA SER A 281 -6.11 -18.50 11.13
C SER A 281 -5.04 -19.09 10.23
N LEU A 282 -5.09 -20.40 9.98
CA LEU A 282 -4.11 -21.13 9.17
C LEU A 282 -4.79 -21.73 7.94
N LEU A 283 -4.39 -21.28 6.78
CA LEU A 283 -4.86 -21.81 5.50
C LEU A 283 -3.79 -22.73 4.91
N SER A 284 -4.11 -24.01 4.74
CA SER A 284 -3.20 -24.95 4.07
C SER A 284 -2.89 -24.47 2.65
N SER A 285 -1.62 -24.46 2.25
CA SER A 285 -1.16 -24.09 0.91
C SER A 285 0.15 -24.77 0.54
N GLU A 286 0.19 -25.40 -0.63
CA GLU A 286 1.38 -26.06 -1.17
C GLU A 286 2.36 -25.06 -1.82
N THR A 287 1.87 -23.95 -2.37
CA THR A 287 2.71 -22.93 -3.05
C THR A 287 3.07 -21.78 -2.16
N GLY A 288 2.20 -21.44 -1.21
CA GLY A 288 2.41 -20.39 -0.24
C GLY A 288 2.46 -18.97 -0.79
N ILE A 289 2.02 -18.75 -2.00
CA ILE A 289 2.05 -17.40 -2.59
C ILE A 289 0.80 -16.63 -2.13
N PRO A 290 0.91 -15.77 -1.07
CA PRO A 290 -0.18 -14.88 -0.69
C PRO A 290 -0.35 -13.83 -1.79
N ASN A 291 -1.60 -13.56 -2.16
CA ASN A 291 -1.82 -12.72 -3.33
C ASN A 291 -2.61 -11.46 -3.02
N THR A 292 -3.94 -11.52 -2.90
CA THR A 292 -4.72 -10.29 -2.85
C THR A 292 -5.92 -10.37 -1.93
N TRP A 293 -6.21 -9.26 -1.28
CA TRP A 293 -7.40 -9.06 -0.45
C TRP A 293 -8.51 -8.39 -1.24
N SER A 294 -9.77 -8.74 -0.95
CA SER A 294 -10.90 -7.92 -1.37
C SER A 294 -10.81 -6.53 -0.70
N PRO A 295 -11.33 -5.46 -1.34
CA PRO A 295 -11.24 -4.11 -0.78
C PRO A 295 -11.89 -3.94 0.59
N ASP A 296 -12.90 -4.75 0.91
CA ASP A 296 -13.59 -4.79 2.20
C ASP A 296 -12.91 -5.69 3.24
N ALA A 297 -11.76 -6.28 2.88
CA ALA A 297 -10.98 -7.21 3.71
C ALA A 297 -11.73 -8.50 4.12
N SER A 298 -12.87 -8.82 3.51
CA SER A 298 -13.65 -10.02 3.84
C SER A 298 -13.11 -11.30 3.21
N LEU A 299 -12.48 -11.18 2.04
CA LEU A 299 -11.98 -12.30 1.23
C LEU A 299 -10.49 -12.17 0.95
N PHE A 300 -9.82 -13.33 0.93
CA PHE A 300 -8.42 -13.45 0.56
C PHE A 300 -8.28 -14.47 -0.58
N LEU A 301 -7.65 -14.06 -1.69
CA LEU A 301 -7.36 -14.93 -2.83
C LEU A 301 -5.88 -15.29 -2.87
N PHE A 302 -5.60 -16.54 -3.19
CA PHE A 302 -4.24 -17.02 -3.38
C PHE A 302 -4.18 -18.14 -4.42
N THR A 303 -3.03 -18.27 -5.08
CA THR A 303 -2.75 -19.38 -5.98
C THR A 303 -2.23 -20.57 -5.20
N ASP A 304 -2.65 -21.77 -5.59
CA ASP A 304 -2.26 -22.99 -4.91
C ASP A 304 -2.25 -24.20 -5.87
N LEU A 305 -1.95 -25.38 -5.34
CA LEU A 305 -2.04 -26.67 -6.03
C LEU A 305 -3.05 -27.54 -5.32
N ASP A 306 -3.98 -28.11 -6.10
CA ASP A 306 -4.87 -29.16 -5.64
C ASP A 306 -4.31 -30.52 -6.07
N VAL A 307 -3.96 -31.38 -5.11
CA VAL A 307 -3.32 -32.68 -5.40
C VAL A 307 -4.37 -33.77 -5.38
N GLN A 308 -4.70 -34.30 -6.56
CA GLN A 308 -5.66 -35.39 -6.74
C GLN A 308 -4.99 -36.61 -7.37
N GLY A 309 -5.04 -37.74 -6.67
CA GLY A 309 -4.40 -38.97 -7.14
C GLY A 309 -2.89 -38.87 -7.28
N GLY A 310 -2.23 -37.95 -6.56
CA GLY A 310 -0.79 -37.66 -6.65
C GLY A 310 -0.41 -36.72 -7.78
N ILE A 311 -1.37 -36.18 -8.52
CA ILE A 311 -1.15 -35.20 -9.60
C ILE A 311 -1.51 -33.81 -9.09
N PRO A 312 -0.58 -32.83 -9.15
CA PRO A 312 -0.88 -31.45 -8.77
C PRO A 312 -1.60 -30.71 -9.92
N TYR A 313 -2.68 -30.02 -9.58
CA TYR A 313 -3.44 -29.15 -10.48
C TYR A 313 -3.38 -27.72 -9.97
N PRO A 314 -2.96 -26.76 -10.78
CA PRO A 314 -3.00 -25.35 -10.39
C PRO A 314 -4.43 -24.88 -10.11
N VAL A 315 -4.60 -24.13 -9.01
CA VAL A 315 -5.89 -23.60 -8.57
C VAL A 315 -5.74 -22.18 -8.06
N ILE A 316 -6.86 -21.43 -8.08
CA ILE A 316 -7.03 -20.22 -7.28
C ILE A 316 -7.99 -20.57 -6.15
N ARG A 317 -7.56 -20.31 -4.92
CA ARG A 317 -8.36 -20.49 -3.71
C ARG A 317 -8.86 -19.17 -3.17
N GLN A 318 -10.02 -19.24 -2.56
CA GLN A 318 -10.63 -18.15 -1.79
C GLN A 318 -10.80 -18.58 -0.35
N ALA A 319 -10.36 -17.75 0.57
CA ALA A 319 -10.64 -17.87 1.99
C ALA A 319 -11.49 -16.70 2.47
N GLU A 320 -12.47 -17.00 3.30
CA GLU A 320 -13.26 -15.99 4.01
C GLU A 320 -12.62 -15.72 5.37
N LEU A 321 -12.51 -14.45 5.74
CA LEU A 321 -11.87 -14.08 7.01
C LEU A 321 -12.63 -14.65 8.22
N GLY A 322 -11.89 -15.33 9.12
CA GLY A 322 -12.45 -16.00 10.29
C GLY A 322 -12.90 -17.45 10.04
N ILE A 323 -12.66 -17.96 8.84
CA ILE A 323 -12.88 -19.37 8.49
C ILE A 323 -11.51 -19.99 8.15
N ASP A 324 -11.14 -21.07 8.86
CA ASP A 324 -9.86 -21.77 8.65
C ASP A 324 -9.88 -22.72 7.44
N GLU A 325 -10.78 -22.49 6.50
CA GLU A 325 -10.95 -23.28 5.28
C GLU A 325 -10.93 -22.37 4.06
N SER A 326 -10.44 -22.90 2.95
CA SER A 326 -10.48 -22.24 1.65
C SER A 326 -11.21 -23.09 0.62
N SER A 327 -11.86 -22.43 -0.32
CA SER A 327 -12.54 -23.07 -1.45
C SER A 327 -11.81 -22.79 -2.76
N THR A 328 -11.82 -23.76 -3.68
CA THR A 328 -11.31 -23.53 -5.05
C THR A 328 -12.37 -22.79 -5.87
N ILE A 329 -11.96 -21.66 -6.45
CA ILE A 329 -12.81 -20.88 -7.35
C ILE A 329 -12.42 -21.00 -8.82
N PHE A 330 -11.15 -21.37 -9.11
CA PHE A 330 -10.63 -21.62 -10.44
C PHE A 330 -9.66 -22.80 -10.46
N GLY A 331 -9.56 -23.48 -11.62
CA GLY A 331 -8.58 -24.52 -11.88
C GLY A 331 -9.00 -25.90 -11.36
N GLY A 332 -8.01 -26.74 -11.06
CA GLY A 332 -8.21 -28.12 -10.64
C GLY A 332 -8.58 -29.07 -11.78
N LEU A 333 -9.03 -30.27 -11.44
CA LEU A 333 -9.30 -31.35 -12.40
C LEU A 333 -10.34 -30.96 -13.47
N ASN A 334 -11.26 -30.08 -13.17
CA ASN A 334 -12.34 -29.68 -14.08
C ASN A 334 -11.97 -28.54 -15.05
N GLN A 335 -10.85 -27.86 -14.83
CA GLN A 335 -10.37 -26.74 -15.64
C GLN A 335 -8.87 -26.88 -15.89
N GLN A 336 -8.47 -28.01 -16.49
CA GLN A 336 -7.07 -28.31 -16.81
C GLN A 336 -6.58 -27.45 -17.99
N GLY A 337 -5.28 -27.32 -18.10
CA GLY A 337 -4.60 -26.70 -19.24
C GLY A 337 -4.11 -25.29 -18.97
N PHE A 338 -4.27 -24.76 -17.75
CA PHE A 338 -3.76 -23.45 -17.36
C PHE A 338 -3.03 -23.48 -16.02
N ASN A 339 -1.96 -22.69 -15.93
CA ASN A 339 -1.34 -22.27 -14.68
C ASN A 339 -1.85 -20.88 -14.31
N TYR A 340 -1.92 -20.60 -13.01
CA TYR A 340 -2.39 -19.35 -12.45
C TYR A 340 -1.29 -18.66 -11.67
N GLY A 341 -1.19 -17.35 -11.84
CA GLY A 341 -0.28 -16.47 -11.10
C GLY A 341 -0.86 -15.07 -11.02
N SER A 342 -0.16 -14.14 -10.39
CA SER A 342 -0.44 -12.70 -10.40
C SER A 342 -1.91 -12.34 -10.22
N LEU A 343 -2.37 -12.22 -8.97
CA LEU A 343 -3.74 -11.82 -8.66
C LEU A 343 -3.78 -10.35 -8.23
N ALA A 344 -4.79 -9.58 -8.69
CA ALA A 344 -5.03 -8.23 -8.21
C ALA A 344 -6.53 -7.92 -8.18
N TRP A 345 -7.07 -7.68 -6.98
CA TRP A 345 -8.47 -7.29 -6.81
C TRP A 345 -8.67 -5.81 -7.17
N SER A 346 -9.74 -5.51 -7.93
CA SER A 346 -10.06 -4.12 -8.24
C SER A 346 -10.58 -3.36 -7.01
N PRO A 347 -10.35 -2.03 -6.92
CA PRO A 347 -10.78 -1.23 -5.77
C PRO A 347 -12.30 -1.21 -5.52
N ASP A 348 -13.11 -1.47 -6.55
CA ASP A 348 -14.57 -1.56 -6.45
C ASP A 348 -15.07 -2.95 -5.99
N GLY A 349 -14.16 -3.94 -5.87
CA GLY A 349 -14.49 -5.29 -5.46
C GLY A 349 -15.23 -6.13 -6.52
N GLN A 350 -15.38 -5.62 -7.75
CA GLN A 350 -16.17 -6.30 -8.78
C GLN A 350 -15.32 -7.18 -9.71
N HIS A 351 -14.02 -6.89 -9.81
CA HIS A 351 -13.12 -7.57 -10.74
C HIS A 351 -11.86 -8.08 -10.04
N VAL A 352 -11.32 -9.16 -10.59
CA VAL A 352 -9.99 -9.67 -10.22
C VAL A 352 -9.18 -9.84 -11.48
N ILE A 353 -7.94 -9.35 -11.48
CA ILE A 353 -6.97 -9.68 -12.53
C ILE A 353 -6.36 -11.02 -12.21
N LEU A 354 -6.35 -11.90 -13.20
CA LEU A 354 -5.72 -13.22 -13.15
C LEU A 354 -4.58 -13.27 -14.17
N GLY A 355 -3.38 -13.61 -13.71
CA GLY A 355 -2.32 -14.07 -14.59
C GLY A 355 -2.60 -15.53 -14.97
N ILE A 356 -2.76 -15.81 -16.25
CA ILE A 356 -2.98 -17.18 -16.75
C ILE A 356 -1.95 -17.53 -17.82
N SER A 357 -1.44 -18.75 -17.78
CA SER A 357 -0.57 -19.28 -18.83
C SER A 357 -1.00 -20.71 -19.22
N PRO A 358 -1.02 -21.05 -20.53
CA PRO A 358 -1.29 -22.42 -20.94
C PRO A 358 -0.25 -23.38 -20.37
N GLU A 359 -0.67 -24.54 -19.83
CA GLU A 359 0.23 -25.58 -19.30
C GLU A 359 1.27 -26.05 -20.32
N GLN A 360 0.85 -26.14 -21.58
CA GLN A 360 1.71 -26.60 -22.69
C GLN A 360 2.75 -25.55 -23.11
N ASN A 361 2.57 -24.29 -22.72
CA ASN A 361 3.48 -23.18 -23.04
C ASN A 361 3.61 -22.24 -21.84
N ASN A 362 4.27 -22.69 -20.80
CA ASN A 362 4.46 -21.98 -19.53
C ASN A 362 5.40 -20.76 -19.64
N THR A 363 5.76 -20.34 -20.86
CA THR A 363 6.68 -19.22 -21.07
C THR A 363 6.00 -17.86 -21.17
N ALA A 364 4.69 -17.85 -21.41
CA ALA A 364 3.91 -16.60 -21.56
C ALA A 364 2.71 -16.61 -20.62
N GLN A 365 2.66 -15.68 -19.69
CA GLN A 365 1.49 -15.38 -18.88
C GLN A 365 0.76 -14.19 -19.49
N PHE A 366 -0.56 -14.30 -19.62
CA PHE A 366 -1.47 -13.26 -20.04
C PHE A 366 -2.22 -12.69 -18.84
N LEU A 367 -2.76 -11.47 -18.93
CA LEU A 367 -3.60 -10.90 -17.90
C LEU A 367 -5.06 -10.89 -18.36
N TRP A 368 -5.90 -11.55 -17.59
CA TRP A 368 -7.32 -11.66 -17.79
C TRP A 368 -8.07 -10.93 -16.67
N MET A 369 -8.97 -10.04 -17.03
CA MET A 369 -9.87 -9.41 -16.07
C MET A 369 -11.12 -10.28 -15.90
N TYR A 370 -11.43 -10.61 -14.67
CA TYR A 370 -12.47 -11.52 -14.31
C TYR A 370 -13.51 -10.82 -13.45
N ASP A 371 -14.76 -10.86 -13.86
CA ASP A 371 -15.90 -10.36 -13.09
C ASP A 371 -16.32 -11.39 -12.04
N VAL A 372 -16.33 -10.99 -10.78
CA VAL A 372 -16.60 -11.88 -9.64
C VAL A 372 -18.02 -12.44 -9.66
N SER A 373 -18.98 -11.71 -10.25
CA SER A 373 -20.41 -12.07 -10.24
C SER A 373 -20.78 -13.10 -11.29
N ASN A 374 -20.15 -13.08 -12.46
CA ASN A 374 -20.52 -13.90 -13.62
C ASN A 374 -19.39 -14.80 -14.15
N LEU A 375 -18.23 -14.73 -13.54
CA LEU A 375 -17.06 -15.57 -13.83
C LEU A 375 -16.58 -15.43 -15.29
N SER A 376 -16.64 -14.23 -15.85
CA SER A 376 -16.22 -13.93 -17.22
C SER A 376 -15.57 -12.55 -17.34
N GLY A 377 -14.92 -12.27 -18.45
CA GLY A 377 -14.34 -10.96 -18.72
C GLY A 377 -13.35 -10.95 -19.88
N PRO A 378 -12.83 -9.79 -20.25
CA PRO A 378 -11.90 -9.66 -21.36
C PRO A 378 -10.46 -9.98 -20.97
N MET A 379 -9.66 -10.40 -21.93
CA MET A 379 -8.21 -10.30 -21.87
C MET A 379 -7.82 -8.82 -21.92
N ILE A 380 -6.87 -8.43 -21.08
CA ILE A 380 -6.38 -7.05 -20.99
C ILE A 380 -4.93 -6.89 -21.46
N ALA A 381 -4.16 -7.99 -21.44
CA ALA A 381 -2.80 -8.03 -21.97
C ALA A 381 -2.51 -9.46 -22.45
N ASP A 382 -2.52 -9.66 -23.78
CA ASP A 382 -2.39 -10.98 -24.43
C ASP A 382 -1.57 -10.92 -25.74
N GLU A 383 -0.76 -9.87 -25.91
CA GLU A 383 0.05 -9.73 -27.14
C GLU A 383 1.07 -10.87 -27.26
N SER A 384 1.10 -11.47 -28.45
CA SER A 384 2.01 -12.59 -28.75
C SER A 384 3.48 -12.15 -28.66
N GLY A 385 4.29 -12.96 -27.99
CA GLY A 385 5.72 -12.66 -27.78
C GLY A 385 6.03 -11.90 -26.50
N TYR A 386 5.03 -11.64 -25.67
CA TYR A 386 5.19 -11.05 -24.33
C TYR A 386 4.72 -12.01 -23.24
N THR A 387 5.23 -11.79 -22.03
CA THR A 387 4.70 -12.32 -20.78
C THR A 387 4.42 -11.17 -19.83
N TYR A 388 3.34 -11.29 -19.05
CA TYR A 388 2.83 -10.22 -18.18
C TYR A 388 2.73 -10.69 -16.75
N SER A 389 3.00 -9.82 -15.78
CA SER A 389 2.93 -10.15 -14.34
C SER A 389 2.75 -8.90 -13.49
N ASP A 390 2.61 -9.08 -12.19
CA ASP A 390 2.66 -8.04 -11.17
C ASP A 390 1.68 -6.88 -11.42
N PRO A 391 0.36 -7.17 -11.63
CA PRO A 391 -0.64 -6.15 -11.90
C PRO A 391 -1.01 -5.37 -10.63
N PHE A 392 -1.14 -4.03 -10.75
CA PHE A 392 -1.60 -3.13 -9.68
C PHE A 392 -2.58 -2.11 -10.18
N TRP A 393 -3.75 -2.05 -9.53
CA TRP A 393 -4.79 -1.07 -9.82
C TRP A 393 -4.46 0.31 -9.27
N ASP A 394 -4.87 1.34 -10.01
CA ASP A 394 -4.95 2.70 -9.48
C ASP A 394 -6.09 2.82 -8.44
N PRO A 395 -6.13 3.88 -7.62
CA PRO A 395 -7.13 4.04 -6.58
C PRO A 395 -8.59 4.00 -7.04
N TRP A 396 -8.85 4.31 -8.30
CA TRP A 396 -10.20 4.39 -8.87
C TRP A 396 -10.62 3.17 -9.70
N GLY A 397 -9.74 2.18 -9.87
CA GLY A 397 -10.02 1.02 -10.72
C GLY A 397 -10.13 1.36 -12.21
N THR A 398 -9.55 2.48 -12.64
CA THR A 398 -9.61 2.96 -14.03
C THR A 398 -8.35 2.66 -14.83
N MET A 399 -7.25 2.40 -14.14
CA MET A 399 -5.95 2.07 -14.74
C MET A 399 -5.32 0.91 -13.99
N LEU A 400 -4.54 0.13 -14.72
CA LEU A 400 -3.75 -0.96 -14.17
C LEU A 400 -2.32 -0.83 -14.69
N VAL A 401 -1.32 -0.83 -13.80
CA VAL A 401 0.08 -1.00 -14.19
C VAL A 401 0.48 -2.45 -14.02
N PHE A 402 1.38 -2.95 -14.85
CA PHE A 402 1.86 -4.32 -14.81
C PHE A 402 3.26 -4.43 -15.40
N GLN A 403 3.96 -5.49 -15.05
CA GLN A 403 5.22 -5.87 -15.67
C GLN A 403 4.93 -6.55 -17.00
N GLN A 404 5.64 -6.15 -18.07
CA GLN A 404 5.68 -6.90 -19.33
C GLN A 404 7.13 -7.18 -19.74
N ILE A 405 7.35 -8.35 -20.29
CA ILE A 405 8.67 -8.78 -20.75
C ILE A 405 8.52 -9.36 -22.14
N LYS A 406 9.26 -8.81 -23.09
CA LYS A 406 9.34 -9.37 -24.43
C LYS A 406 10.16 -10.65 -24.42
N LEU A 407 9.57 -11.77 -24.83
CA LEU A 407 10.23 -13.08 -24.77
C LEU A 407 11.53 -13.17 -25.59
N SER A 408 11.64 -12.36 -26.66
CA SER A 408 12.85 -12.26 -27.47
C SER A 408 13.94 -11.35 -26.87
N ASP A 409 13.61 -10.56 -25.81
CA ASP A 409 14.50 -9.59 -25.18
C ASP A 409 14.21 -9.48 -23.68
N ALA A 410 14.42 -10.57 -22.97
CA ALA A 410 14.12 -10.69 -21.54
C ALA A 410 15.00 -9.80 -20.63
N ASN A 411 16.08 -9.24 -21.16
CA ASN A 411 16.98 -8.36 -20.41
C ASN A 411 16.48 -6.91 -20.32
N ASN A 412 15.47 -6.55 -21.11
CA ASN A 412 14.88 -5.22 -21.14
C ASN A 412 13.41 -5.28 -20.69
N PRO A 413 13.17 -5.47 -19.38
CA PRO A 413 11.82 -5.51 -18.85
C PRO A 413 11.15 -4.13 -18.96
N GLU A 414 9.84 -4.15 -19.18
CA GLU A 414 9.01 -2.98 -19.44
C GLU A 414 7.85 -2.93 -18.45
N ILE A 415 7.33 -1.74 -18.23
CA ILE A 415 6.10 -1.51 -17.49
C ILE A 415 5.02 -1.12 -18.48
N GLY A 416 3.95 -1.89 -18.52
CA GLY A 416 2.73 -1.59 -19.25
C GLY A 416 1.72 -0.85 -18.38
N ILE A 417 0.84 -0.10 -19.04
CA ILE A 417 -0.34 0.51 -18.42
C ILE A 417 -1.57 0.21 -19.26
N TRP A 418 -2.63 -0.24 -18.61
CA TRP A 418 -3.94 -0.47 -19.23
C TRP A 418 -4.94 0.57 -18.74
N PHE A 419 -5.93 0.92 -19.60
CA PHE A 419 -6.98 1.88 -19.33
C PHE A 419 -8.35 1.24 -19.53
N SER A 420 -9.25 1.39 -18.55
CA SER A 420 -10.61 0.84 -18.60
C SER A 420 -11.47 1.49 -19.71
N ASN A 421 -11.24 2.77 -20.00
CA ASN A 421 -11.98 3.54 -21.00
C ASN A 421 -11.53 3.21 -22.43
N GLY A 422 -11.73 2.05 -22.90
CA GLY A 422 -11.35 1.63 -24.25
C GLY A 422 -10.70 0.25 -24.28
N ASN A 423 -10.50 -0.36 -23.13
CA ASN A 423 -9.86 -1.68 -22.97
C ASN A 423 -8.54 -1.75 -23.77
N THR A 424 -7.67 -0.77 -23.56
CA THR A 424 -6.40 -0.64 -24.28
C THR A 424 -5.23 -0.61 -23.32
N HIS A 425 -4.13 -1.23 -23.70
CA HIS A 425 -2.87 -1.10 -22.99
C HIS A 425 -1.77 -0.56 -23.89
N ARG A 426 -0.71 -0.04 -23.28
CA ARG A 426 0.48 0.44 -23.96
C ARG A 426 1.70 0.34 -23.07
N LEU A 427 2.88 0.40 -23.66
CA LEU A 427 4.13 0.62 -22.91
C LEU A 427 4.06 1.96 -22.16
N LEU A 428 4.39 1.95 -20.89
CA LEU A 428 4.55 3.15 -20.07
C LEU A 428 6.03 3.59 -20.04
N ILE A 429 6.91 2.70 -19.56
CA ILE A 429 8.34 2.98 -19.40
C ILE A 429 9.15 1.68 -19.23
N ASN A 430 10.44 1.72 -19.50
CA ASN A 430 11.34 0.59 -19.19
C ASN A 430 11.63 0.55 -17.69
N GLY A 431 11.56 -0.62 -17.09
CA GLY A 431 11.77 -0.84 -15.68
C GLY A 431 11.06 -2.06 -15.13
N ILE A 432 11.13 -2.23 -13.82
CA ILE A 432 10.50 -3.36 -13.10
C ILE A 432 9.75 -2.88 -11.85
N MET A 433 8.86 -3.75 -11.34
CA MET A 433 8.17 -3.56 -10.05
C MET A 433 7.37 -2.26 -9.97
N ALA A 434 6.44 -2.05 -10.89
CA ALA A 434 5.59 -0.86 -10.86
C ALA A 434 4.65 -0.84 -9.64
N ARG A 435 4.54 0.33 -8.98
CA ARG A 435 3.59 0.58 -7.88
C ARG A 435 2.98 1.96 -8.01
N TRP A 436 1.71 2.08 -7.71
CA TRP A 436 1.07 3.39 -7.65
C TRP A 436 1.55 4.19 -6.44
N LEU A 437 1.73 5.48 -6.66
CA LEU A 437 1.85 6.53 -5.64
C LEU A 437 0.62 7.43 -5.74
N PRO A 438 -0.45 7.08 -5.05
CA PRO A 438 -1.70 7.85 -5.10
C PRO A 438 -1.57 9.26 -4.54
#